data_b2251603a3eebfb0b1c41da13d74c03e
#
_entry.id   b2251603a3eebfb0b1c41da13d74c03e
#
_cell.length_a   1.000
_cell.length_b   1.000
_cell.length_c   1.000
_cell.angle_alpha   90.00
_cell.angle_beta   90.00
_cell.angle_gamma   90.00
#
_symmetry.space_group_name_H-M   'P 1'
#
loop_
_entity.id
_entity.type
_entity.pdbx_description
1 polymer ?
#
loop_
_entity_poly.entity_id
_entity_poly.type
_entity_poly.pdbx_seq_one_letter_code
_entity_poly.pdbx_strand_id
1 'polypeptide(L)' 'MEEIKIVTPFIKLDQLIKYAGLAETGAKAKILIELGEFNVNGELCTKRGKKIKTGDTIEFKGKKYRIVLDENAVIPGTAE' A
#
# COMPACT_ATOMS: atom_id res chain seq x y z
N MET A 1 -4.61 -14.30 3.55
CA MET A 1 -4.08 -13.01 3.08
C MET A 1 -5.21 -11.99 3.04
N GLU A 2 -5.01 -10.87 3.69
CA GLU A 2 -6.02 -9.82 3.67
C GLU A 2 -5.88 -8.98 2.41
N GLU A 3 -6.94 -8.28 2.05
CA GLU A 3 -6.94 -7.40 0.88
C GLU A 3 -7.09 -5.96 1.31
N ILE A 4 -6.37 -5.07 0.63
CA ILE A 4 -6.52 -3.64 0.80
C ILE A 4 -7.05 -3.09 -0.52
N LYS A 5 -8.25 -2.51 -0.49
CA LYS A 5 -8.89 -1.96 -1.68
C LYS A 5 -8.47 -0.52 -1.88
N ILE A 6 -7.95 -0.21 -3.06
CA ILE A 6 -7.60 1.16 -3.42
C ILE A 6 -8.51 1.65 -4.53
N VAL A 7 -8.65 2.96 -4.64
CA VAL A 7 -9.58 3.57 -5.61
C VAL A 7 -8.85 4.29 -6.74
N THR A 8 -7.52 4.15 -6.78
CA THR A 8 -6.68 4.78 -7.79
C THR A 8 -5.81 3.71 -8.44
N PRO A 9 -5.21 3.98 -9.62
CA PRO A 9 -4.36 3.00 -10.29
C PRO A 9 -3.14 2.60 -9.46
N PHE A 10 -2.64 3.51 -8.64
CA PHE A 10 -1.54 3.23 -7.71
C PHE A 10 -1.65 4.16 -6.51
N ILE A 11 -0.89 3.83 -5.47
CA ILE A 11 -0.81 4.66 -4.27
C ILE A 11 0.61 4.55 -3.73
N LYS A 12 1.14 5.63 -3.18
CA LYS A 12 2.47 5.58 -2.58
C LYS A 12 2.42 4.75 -1.29
N LEU A 13 3.52 4.06 -1.00
CA LEU A 13 3.55 3.13 0.13
C LEU A 13 3.19 3.79 1.45
N ASP A 14 3.71 4.98 1.75
CA ASP A 14 3.40 5.66 3.00
C ASP A 14 1.91 6.01 3.09
N GLN A 15 1.32 6.44 1.99
CA GLN A 15 -0.11 6.74 1.96
C GLN A 15 -0.96 5.48 2.09
N LEU A 16 -0.52 4.39 1.47
CA LEU A 16 -1.22 3.11 1.57
C LEU A 16 -1.25 2.62 3.01
N ILE A 17 -0.14 2.70 3.71
CA ILE A 17 -0.02 2.26 5.08
C ILE A 17 -0.96 3.06 5.99
N LYS A 18 -1.01 4.37 5.80
CA LYS A 18 -1.93 5.22 6.54
C LYS A 18 -3.38 4.89 6.18
N TYR A 19 -3.67 4.77 4.90
CA TYR A 19 -5.00 4.44 4.40
C TYR A 19 -5.52 3.12 4.96
N ALA A 20 -4.64 2.12 5.05
CA ALA A 20 -5.00 0.80 5.56
C ALA A 20 -5.07 0.74 7.09
N GLY A 21 -4.74 1.82 7.77
CA GLY A 21 -4.77 1.85 9.23
C GLY A 21 -3.58 1.18 9.90
N LEU A 22 -2.52 0.89 9.14
CA LEU A 22 -1.31 0.26 9.70
C LEU A 22 -0.41 1.28 10.39
N ALA A 23 -0.63 2.56 10.14
CA ALA A 23 0.00 3.66 10.85
C ALA A 23 -1.03 4.77 11.02
N GLU A 24 -0.97 5.49 12.13
CA GLU A 24 -1.94 6.53 12.43
C GLU A 24 -1.72 7.79 11.60
N THR A 25 -0.47 8.06 11.24
CA THR A 25 -0.11 9.27 10.51
C THR A 25 0.89 8.94 9.41
N GLY A 26 1.03 9.86 8.44
CA GLY A 26 2.05 9.72 7.42
C GLY A 26 3.46 9.75 8.00
N ALA A 27 3.69 10.51 9.05
CA ALA A 27 4.99 10.58 9.71
C ALA A 27 5.35 9.23 10.33
N LYS A 28 4.41 8.56 10.99
CA LYS A 28 4.64 7.22 11.52
C LYS A 28 4.87 6.21 10.42
N ALA A 29 4.11 6.29 9.34
CA ALA A 29 4.29 5.41 8.20
C ALA A 29 5.71 5.53 7.64
N LYS A 30 6.20 6.77 7.49
CA LYS A 30 7.55 7.01 7.02
C LYS A 30 8.59 6.34 7.92
N ILE A 31 8.44 6.50 9.24
CA ILE A 31 9.39 5.92 10.19
C ILE A 31 9.39 4.40 10.08
N LEU A 32 8.22 3.78 10.04
CA LEU A 32 8.11 2.32 9.94
C LEU A 32 8.74 1.80 8.66
N ILE A 33 8.53 2.50 7.54
CA ILE A 33 9.11 2.12 6.26
C ILE A 33 10.62 2.21 6.32
N GLU A 34 11.15 3.30 6.84
CA GLU A 34 12.59 3.53 6.91
C GLU A 34 13.28 2.55 7.86
N LEU A 35 12.55 2.07 8.86
CA LEU A 35 13.06 1.04 9.77
C LEU A 35 13.08 -0.36 9.16
N GLY A 36 12.53 -0.54 7.96
CA GLY A 36 12.53 -1.83 7.29
C GLY A 36 11.42 -2.76 7.76
N GLU A 37 10.30 -2.21 8.22
CA GLU A 37 9.17 -3.01 8.71
C GLU A 37 8.30 -3.57 7.59
N PHE A 38 8.48 -3.13 6.35
CA PHE A 38 7.63 -3.51 5.24
C PHE A 38 8.39 -4.22 4.13
N ASN A 39 7.79 -5.29 3.63
CA ASN A 39 8.23 -5.94 2.39
C ASN A 39 7.18 -5.68 1.32
N VAL A 40 7.63 -5.48 0.09
CA VAL A 40 6.76 -5.31 -1.07
C VAL A 40 7.11 -6.42 -2.04
N ASN A 41 6.11 -7.25 -2.38
CA ASN A 41 6.30 -8.39 -3.28
C ASN A 41 7.46 -9.30 -2.82
N GLY A 42 7.58 -9.47 -1.51
CA GLY A 42 8.60 -10.35 -0.92
C GLY A 42 9.97 -9.70 -0.72
N GLU A 43 10.11 -8.43 -1.07
CA GLU A 43 11.39 -7.73 -0.94
C GLU A 43 11.29 -6.58 0.04
N LEU A 44 12.33 -6.40 0.85
CA LEU A 44 12.38 -5.30 1.80
C LEU A 44 12.29 -3.96 1.06
N CYS A 45 11.40 -3.09 1.51
CA CYS A 45 11.23 -1.77 0.94
C CYS A 45 11.38 -0.70 2.02
N THR A 46 12.34 0.20 1.83
CA THR A 46 12.57 1.31 2.75
C THR A 46 12.23 2.66 2.12
N LYS A 47 11.64 2.64 0.93
CA LYS A 47 11.30 3.86 0.20
C LYS A 47 9.82 4.16 0.37
N ARG A 48 9.50 5.23 1.09
CA ARG A 48 8.11 5.61 1.37
C ARG A 48 7.34 6.00 0.11
N GLY A 49 8.04 6.46 -0.92
CA GLY A 49 7.42 6.87 -2.17
C GLY A 49 7.24 5.76 -3.19
N LYS A 50 7.50 4.52 -2.81
CA LYS A 50 7.31 3.39 -3.71
C LYS A 50 5.86 3.33 -4.17
N LYS A 51 5.65 3.29 -5.49
CA LYS A 51 4.30 3.18 -6.06
C LYS A 51 3.82 1.74 -5.92
N ILE A 52 2.68 1.58 -5.26
CA ILE A 52 2.03 0.29 -5.07
C ILE A 52 0.78 0.26 -5.92
N LYS A 53 0.61 -0.82 -6.66
CA LYS A 53 -0.52 -0.95 -7.59
C LYS A 53 -1.26 -2.25 -7.34
N THR A 54 -2.41 -2.39 -8.00
CA THR A 54 -3.21 -3.60 -7.95
C THR A 54 -2.35 -4.81 -8.34
N GLY A 55 -2.46 -5.86 -7.53
CA GLY A 55 -1.67 -7.08 -7.73
C GLY A 55 -0.41 -7.13 -6.89
N ASP A 56 0.06 -5.99 -6.39
CA ASP A 56 1.20 -5.98 -5.48
C ASP A 56 0.78 -6.52 -4.12
N THR A 57 1.74 -7.05 -3.38
CA THR A 57 1.52 -7.49 -2.01
C THR A 57 2.46 -6.73 -1.09
N ILE A 58 1.99 -6.48 0.13
CA ILE A 58 2.87 -5.93 1.18
C ILE A 58 2.81 -6.86 2.38
N GLU A 59 3.88 -6.88 3.14
CA GLU A 59 3.95 -7.68 4.35
C GLU A 59 4.42 -6.79 5.49
N PHE A 60 3.71 -6.89 6.63
CA PHE A 60 4.01 -6.10 7.82
C PHE A 60 3.69 -6.94 9.05
N LYS A 61 4.68 -7.10 9.93
CA LYS A 61 4.53 -7.84 11.19
C LYS A 61 3.92 -9.23 11.00
N GLY A 62 4.38 -9.94 9.97
CA GLY A 62 3.94 -11.30 9.71
C GLY A 62 2.61 -11.42 9.00
N LYS A 63 1.95 -10.30 8.68
CA LYS A 63 0.71 -10.32 7.93
C LYS A 63 0.95 -9.90 6.50
N LYS A 64 0.31 -10.58 5.57
CA LYS A 64 0.38 -10.26 4.15
C LYS A 64 -0.91 -9.65 3.68
N TYR A 65 -0.80 -8.63 2.84
CA TYR A 65 -1.94 -7.92 2.28
C TYR A 65 -1.77 -7.85 0.77
N ARG A 66 -2.84 -8.17 0.04
CA ARG A 66 -2.87 -7.99 -1.41
C ARG A 66 -3.57 -6.70 -1.73
N ILE A 67 -3.00 -5.92 -2.64
CA ILE A 67 -3.60 -4.67 -3.07
C ILE A 67 -4.53 -4.97 -4.24
N VAL A 68 -5.78 -4.57 -4.09
CA VAL A 68 -6.81 -4.80 -5.11
C VAL A 68 -7.49 -3.48 -5.42
N LEU A 69 -8.02 -3.38 -6.64
CA LEU A 69 -8.79 -2.22 -7.04
C LEU A 69 -10.22 -2.40 -6.54
N ASP A 70 -10.79 -1.35 -5.94
CA ASP A 70 -12.19 -1.35 -5.59
C ASP A 70 -13.01 -1.39 -6.87
N GLU A 71 -13.89 -2.39 -6.99
CA GLU A 71 -14.71 -2.59 -8.18
C GLU A 71 -15.61 -1.40 -8.49
N ASN A 72 -15.96 -0.63 -7.46
CA ASN A 72 -16.84 0.51 -7.62
C ASN A 72 -16.08 1.81 -7.82
N ALA A 73 -14.75 1.76 -7.91
CA ALA A 73 -13.94 2.95 -8.06
C ALA A 73 -14.07 3.52 -9.47
N VAL A 74 -14.14 4.84 -9.55
CA VAL A 74 -14.06 5.56 -10.83
C VAL A 74 -12.62 5.99 -10.98
N ILE A 75 -11.92 5.40 -11.94
CA ILE A 75 -10.51 5.70 -12.15
C ILE A 75 -10.39 6.79 -13.20
N PRO A 76 -9.69 7.90 -12.88
CA PRO A 76 -9.49 8.98 -13.85
C PRO A 76 -8.84 8.46 -15.13
N GLY A 77 -9.39 8.86 -16.27
CA GLY A 77 -8.87 8.45 -17.57
C GLY A 77 -9.39 7.12 -18.07
N THR A 78 -10.18 6.40 -17.28
CA THR A 78 -10.80 5.15 -17.71
C THR A 78 -12.07 5.47 -18.48
N ALA A 79 -12.19 4.94 -19.68
CA ALA A 79 -13.40 5.14 -20.48
C ALA A 79 -14.57 4.36 -19.91
N GLU A 80 -15.72 4.94 -20.01
CA GLU A 80 -16.97 4.30 -19.63
C GLU A 80 -17.71 3.72 -20.81
#